data_762f5b5167261a54bf796aa25a7a85fa
#
_entry.id   762f5b5167261a54bf796aa25a7a85fa
#
_cell.length_a   1.000
_cell.length_b   1.000
_cell.length_c   1.000
_cell.angle_alpha   90.00
_cell.angle_beta   90.00
_cell.angle_gamma   90.00
#
_symmetry.space_group_name_H-M   'P 1'
#
loop_
_entity.id
_entity.type
_entity.pdbx_description
1 polymer ?
#
loop_
_entity_poly.entity_id
_entity_poly.type
_entity_poly.pdbx_seq_one_letter_code
_entity_poly.pdbx_strand_id
1 'polypeptide(L)'
;MSDLPNADAVLNGLHDILETEHAALKAGRAGEAGQLLQPKMKAMTAFDTLMADPQQLRGLPDVKSRVGRIVQLATENAELFSAIRNGIGNAVSRLGATSANSYVGAYTSAGGKTAFSKATGGYSKKA
;
A
#
# COMPACT_ATOMS: atom_id res chain seq x y z
N MET A 1 22.15 -10.71 22.24
CA MET A 1 20.81 -10.78 21.71
C MET A 1 20.50 -9.60 20.80
N SER A 2 20.05 -9.90 19.66
CA SER A 2 19.74 -8.86 18.69
C SER A 2 18.40 -8.22 19.01
N ASP A 3 18.33 -6.91 18.88
CA ASP A 3 17.07 -6.19 19.02
C ASP A 3 16.30 -6.15 17.72
N LEU A 4 16.89 -6.64 16.66
CA LEU A 4 16.25 -6.65 15.35
C LEU A 4 15.25 -7.80 15.27
N PRO A 5 14.10 -7.56 14.64
CA PRO A 5 13.17 -8.66 14.43
C PRO A 5 13.79 -9.70 13.52
N ASN A 6 13.49 -10.96 13.76
CA ASN A 6 14.01 -12.00 12.90
C ASN A 6 13.27 -12.00 11.56
N ALA A 7 13.83 -12.71 10.58
CA ALA A 7 13.28 -12.73 9.24
C ALA A 7 11.83 -13.22 9.21
N ASP A 8 11.54 -14.24 10.00
CA ASP A 8 10.19 -14.78 10.03
C ASP A 8 9.18 -13.74 10.51
N ALA A 9 9.54 -13.01 11.57
CA ALA A 9 8.65 -11.98 12.10
C ALA A 9 8.46 -10.83 11.12
N VAL A 10 9.51 -10.47 10.39
CA VAL A 10 9.41 -9.41 9.38
C VAL A 10 8.45 -9.81 8.27
N LEU A 11 8.59 -11.03 7.77
CA LEU A 11 7.70 -11.48 6.70
C LEU A 11 6.26 -11.61 7.19
N ASN A 12 6.06 -12.19 8.36
CA ASN A 12 4.72 -12.33 8.90
C ASN A 12 4.08 -10.97 9.17
N GLY A 13 4.86 -10.05 9.73
CA GLY A 13 4.32 -8.73 10.06
C GLY A 13 3.82 -7.98 8.85
N LEU A 14 4.60 -7.95 7.79
CA LEU A 14 4.18 -7.26 6.60
C LEU A 14 3.02 -7.98 5.92
N HIS A 15 3.10 -9.30 5.86
CA HIS A 15 2.02 -10.09 5.28
C HIS A 15 0.69 -9.81 5.99
N ASP A 16 0.70 -9.80 7.32
CA ASP A 16 -0.53 -9.60 8.09
C ASP A 16 -1.10 -8.21 7.86
N ILE A 17 -0.25 -7.20 7.80
CA ILE A 17 -0.71 -5.84 7.54
C ILE A 17 -1.33 -5.75 6.16
N LEU A 18 -0.70 -6.36 5.16
CA LEU A 18 -1.22 -6.32 3.80
C LEU A 18 -2.53 -7.11 3.68
N GLU A 19 -2.67 -8.22 4.41
CA GLU A 19 -3.93 -8.94 4.41
C GLU A 19 -5.05 -8.13 5.05
N THR A 20 -4.76 -7.45 6.15
CA THR A 20 -5.75 -6.62 6.81
C THR A 20 -6.15 -5.45 5.91
N GLU A 21 -5.17 -4.84 5.27
CA GLU A 21 -5.42 -3.76 4.33
C GLU A 21 -6.27 -4.25 3.17
N HIS A 22 -5.93 -5.41 2.64
CA HIS A 22 -6.65 -6.00 1.52
C HIS A 22 -8.13 -6.22 1.88
N ALA A 23 -8.38 -6.79 3.04
CA ALA A 23 -9.75 -7.04 3.47
C ALA A 23 -10.54 -5.74 3.62
N ALA A 24 -9.91 -4.71 4.18
CA ALA A 24 -10.57 -3.43 4.33
C ALA A 24 -10.91 -2.80 2.98
N LEU A 25 -9.97 -2.87 2.04
CA LEU A 25 -10.19 -2.31 0.72
C LEU A 25 -11.28 -3.03 -0.03
N LYS A 26 -11.30 -4.36 0.05
CA LYS A 26 -12.33 -5.13 -0.62
C LYS A 26 -13.70 -4.92 -0.02
N ALA A 27 -13.74 -4.57 1.26
CA ALA A 27 -15.02 -4.29 1.93
C ALA A 27 -15.46 -2.83 1.74
N GLY A 28 -14.68 -2.04 1.02
CA GLY A 28 -15.02 -0.64 0.79
C GLY A 28 -14.69 0.26 1.97
N ARG A 29 -13.83 -0.19 2.87
CA ARG A 29 -13.46 0.59 4.06
C ARG A 29 -12.06 1.18 3.90
N ALA A 30 -11.94 2.05 2.91
CA ALA A 30 -10.65 2.65 2.58
C ALA A 30 -10.07 3.46 3.75
N GLY A 31 -10.92 4.06 4.57
CA GLY A 31 -10.43 4.79 5.74
C GLY A 31 -9.72 3.90 6.73
N GLU A 32 -10.22 2.68 6.93
CA GLU A 32 -9.55 1.73 7.80
C GLU A 32 -8.21 1.29 7.20
N ALA A 33 -8.19 1.09 5.89
CA ALA A 33 -6.94 0.75 5.24
C ALA A 33 -5.92 1.88 5.40
N GLY A 34 -6.37 3.13 5.33
CA GLY A 34 -5.49 4.27 5.50
C GLY A 34 -4.88 4.36 6.89
N GLN A 35 -5.58 3.88 7.89
CA GLN A 35 -5.06 3.88 9.26
C GLN A 35 -3.88 2.93 9.44
N LEU A 36 -3.68 2.03 8.50
CA LEU A 36 -2.57 1.10 8.55
C LEU A 36 -1.28 1.68 7.95
N LEU A 37 -1.33 2.91 7.47
CA LEU A 37 -0.19 3.49 6.75
C LEU A 37 1.10 3.47 7.56
N GLN A 38 1.06 3.95 8.80
CA GLN A 38 2.26 4.01 9.61
C GLN A 38 2.87 2.64 9.89
N PRO A 39 2.10 1.68 10.42
CA PRO A 39 2.67 0.36 10.63
C PRO A 39 3.08 -0.32 9.33
N LYS A 40 2.38 -0.04 8.24
CA LYS A 40 2.74 -0.60 6.95
C LYS A 40 4.09 -0.08 6.48
N MET A 41 4.32 1.22 6.58
CA MET A 41 5.59 1.79 6.16
C MET A 41 6.74 1.27 6.98
N LYS A 42 6.51 1.11 8.29
CA LYS A 42 7.53 0.55 9.15
C LYS A 42 7.85 -0.89 8.77
N ALA A 43 6.81 -1.68 8.50
CA ALA A 43 7.00 -3.06 8.11
C ALA A 43 7.68 -3.18 6.74
N MET A 44 7.38 -2.27 5.83
CA MET A 44 8.01 -2.26 4.52
C MET A 44 9.49 -1.90 4.61
N THR A 45 9.84 -0.98 5.50
CA THR A 45 11.23 -0.64 5.70
C THR A 45 12.02 -1.84 6.24
N ALA A 46 11.43 -2.54 7.20
CA ALA A 46 12.06 -3.75 7.74
C ALA A 46 12.20 -4.83 6.66
N PHE A 47 11.20 -4.95 5.82
CA PHE A 47 11.23 -5.90 4.71
C PHE A 47 12.35 -5.56 3.71
N ASP A 48 12.48 -4.29 3.37
CA ASP A 48 13.55 -3.88 2.45
C ASP A 48 14.93 -4.16 3.03
N THR A 49 15.10 -3.91 4.32
CA THR A 49 16.35 -4.22 4.99
C THR A 49 16.63 -5.71 4.95
N LEU A 50 15.61 -6.52 5.18
CA LEU A 50 15.76 -7.97 5.14
C LEU A 50 16.15 -8.44 3.73
N MET A 51 15.50 -7.90 2.71
CA MET A 51 15.79 -8.30 1.33
C MET A 51 17.20 -7.90 0.91
N ALA A 52 17.76 -6.89 1.53
CA ALA A 52 19.12 -6.48 1.23
C ALA A 52 20.17 -7.37 1.86
N ASP A 53 19.77 -8.29 2.73
CA ASP A 53 20.69 -9.21 3.41
C ASP A 53 20.21 -10.65 3.25
N PRO A 54 20.57 -11.29 2.13
CA PRO A 54 20.08 -12.64 1.84
C PRO A 54 20.46 -13.68 2.90
N GLN A 55 21.50 -13.42 3.67
CA GLN A 55 21.90 -14.38 4.68
C GLN A 55 20.84 -14.55 5.77
N GLN A 56 20.09 -13.50 6.04
CA GLN A 56 19.04 -13.58 7.06
C GLN A 56 17.88 -14.45 6.60
N LEU A 57 17.80 -14.74 5.32
CA LEU A 57 16.75 -15.59 4.78
C LEU A 57 17.09 -17.05 4.80
N ARG A 58 18.35 -17.39 5.09
CA ARG A 58 18.76 -18.78 5.10
C ARG A 58 18.05 -19.54 6.19
N GLY A 59 17.65 -20.74 5.86
CA GLY A 59 16.96 -21.60 6.81
C GLY A 59 15.51 -21.31 7.00
N LEU A 60 15.02 -20.24 6.39
CA LEU A 60 13.60 -19.92 6.46
C LEU A 60 12.85 -20.74 5.42
N PRO A 61 11.80 -21.47 5.82
CA PRO A 61 11.04 -22.26 4.85
C PRO A 61 10.18 -21.36 3.97
N ASP A 62 10.03 -21.78 2.72
CA ASP A 62 9.09 -21.17 1.78
C ASP A 62 9.29 -19.67 1.55
N VAL A 63 10.54 -19.21 1.66
CA VAL A 63 10.83 -17.78 1.50
C VAL A 63 10.32 -17.23 0.17
N LYS A 64 10.60 -17.94 -0.91
CA LYS A 64 10.23 -17.47 -2.23
C LYS A 64 8.72 -17.33 -2.34
N SER A 65 7.98 -18.29 -1.84
CA SER A 65 6.52 -18.25 -1.86
C SER A 65 5.99 -17.13 -0.98
N ARG A 66 6.58 -16.97 0.20
CA ARG A 66 6.13 -15.93 1.13
C ARG A 66 6.38 -14.54 0.59
N VAL A 67 7.55 -14.30 0.03
CA VAL A 67 7.88 -13.02 -0.57
C VAL A 67 6.97 -12.76 -1.78
N GLY A 68 6.74 -13.79 -2.59
CA GLY A 68 5.85 -13.67 -3.72
C GLY A 68 4.45 -13.26 -3.32
N ARG A 69 3.94 -13.85 -2.24
CA ARG A 69 2.61 -13.50 -1.75
C ARG A 69 2.54 -12.07 -1.26
N ILE A 70 3.60 -11.62 -0.57
CA ILE A 70 3.67 -10.24 -0.10
C ILE A 70 3.64 -9.27 -1.27
N VAL A 71 4.45 -9.53 -2.29
CA VAL A 71 4.49 -8.67 -3.48
C VAL A 71 3.14 -8.66 -4.18
N GLN A 72 2.52 -9.81 -4.29
CA GLN A 72 1.20 -9.91 -4.91
C GLN A 72 0.17 -9.08 -4.16
N LEU A 73 0.12 -9.22 -2.83
CA LEU A 73 -0.83 -8.44 -2.03
C LEU A 73 -0.57 -6.95 -2.14
N ALA A 74 0.69 -6.55 -2.10
CA ALA A 74 1.03 -5.14 -2.22
C ALA A 74 0.57 -4.58 -3.55
N THR A 75 0.76 -5.33 -4.61
CA THR A 75 0.34 -4.91 -5.94
C THR A 75 -1.18 -4.81 -6.04
N GLU A 76 -1.88 -5.83 -5.55
CA GLU A 76 -3.33 -5.81 -5.57
C GLU A 76 -3.90 -4.67 -4.76
N ASN A 77 -3.32 -4.41 -3.60
CA ASN A 77 -3.80 -3.32 -2.76
C ASN A 77 -3.58 -1.97 -3.41
N ALA A 78 -2.45 -1.79 -4.09
CA ALA A 78 -2.21 -0.54 -4.81
C ALA A 78 -3.25 -0.33 -5.90
N GLU A 79 -3.62 -1.40 -6.59
CA GLU A 79 -4.65 -1.32 -7.61
C GLU A 79 -6.01 -1.00 -7.02
N LEU A 80 -6.32 -1.58 -5.87
CA LEU A 80 -7.59 -1.29 -5.20
C LEU A 80 -7.66 0.16 -4.73
N PHE A 81 -6.57 0.68 -4.17
CA PHE A 81 -6.51 2.09 -3.80
C PHE A 81 -6.74 2.99 -5.00
N SER A 82 -6.11 2.65 -6.12
CA SER A 82 -6.24 3.43 -7.33
C SER A 82 -7.68 3.41 -7.84
N ALA A 83 -8.31 2.25 -7.82
CA ALA A 83 -9.69 2.13 -8.27
C ALA A 83 -10.65 2.95 -7.39
N ILE A 84 -10.44 2.91 -6.09
CA ILE A 84 -11.28 3.65 -5.16
C ILE A 84 -11.11 5.15 -5.40
N ARG A 85 -9.87 5.60 -5.55
CA ARG A 85 -9.60 7.01 -5.81
C ARG A 85 -10.26 7.46 -7.10
N ASN A 86 -10.16 6.66 -8.14
CA ASN A 86 -10.78 6.99 -9.43
C ASN A 86 -12.30 7.01 -9.32
N GLY A 87 -12.85 6.07 -8.55
CA GLY A 87 -14.28 6.02 -8.32
C GLY A 87 -14.79 7.26 -7.62
N ILE A 88 -14.07 7.73 -6.61
CA ILE A 88 -14.45 8.96 -5.91
C ILE A 88 -14.40 10.15 -6.86
N GLY A 89 -13.34 10.26 -7.65
CA GLY A 89 -13.23 11.35 -8.62
C GLY A 89 -14.38 11.36 -9.61
N ASN A 90 -14.74 10.18 -10.11
CA ASN A 90 -15.84 10.07 -11.06
C ASN A 90 -17.17 10.44 -10.42
N ALA A 91 -17.39 10.02 -9.18
CA ALA A 91 -18.62 10.33 -8.48
C ALA A 91 -18.78 11.83 -8.26
N VAL A 92 -17.69 12.48 -7.84
CA VAL A 92 -17.71 13.93 -7.63
C VAL A 92 -17.99 14.66 -8.94
N SER A 93 -17.40 14.19 -10.03
CA SER A 93 -17.62 14.81 -11.35
C SER A 93 -19.09 14.79 -11.76
N ARG A 94 -19.81 13.75 -11.37
CA ARG A 94 -21.20 13.63 -11.74
C ARG A 94 -22.14 14.49 -10.91
N LEU A 95 -21.69 14.93 -9.75
CA LEU A 95 -22.55 15.69 -8.84
C LEU A 95 -22.83 17.09 -9.31
N GLY A 96 -21.92 17.69 -10.03
CA GLY A 96 -22.14 19.03 -10.52
C GLY A 96 -20.90 19.51 -11.23
N ALA A 97 -21.12 20.14 -12.34
CA ALA A 97 -20.02 20.44 -13.25
C ALA A 97 -18.95 21.34 -12.64
N THR A 98 -19.31 22.57 -12.30
CA THR A 98 -18.32 23.57 -11.94
C THR A 98 -17.66 23.30 -10.58
N SER A 99 -18.49 23.15 -9.57
CA SER A 99 -17.98 22.91 -8.22
C SER A 99 -17.22 21.61 -8.13
N ALA A 100 -17.75 20.57 -8.78
CA ALA A 100 -17.15 19.27 -8.73
C ALA A 100 -15.77 19.27 -9.40
N ASN A 101 -15.67 19.97 -10.52
CA ASN A 101 -14.40 20.04 -11.22
C ASN A 101 -13.33 20.74 -10.39
N SER A 102 -13.69 21.80 -9.72
CA SER A 102 -12.76 22.49 -8.84
C SER A 102 -12.30 21.60 -7.70
N TYR A 103 -13.25 20.89 -7.14
CA TYR A 103 -12.94 20.01 -6.03
C TYR A 103 -12.01 18.87 -6.46
N VAL A 104 -12.30 18.26 -7.57
CA VAL A 104 -11.49 17.16 -8.09
C VAL A 104 -10.09 17.65 -8.40
N GLY A 105 -9.96 18.81 -8.99
CA GLY A 105 -8.66 19.37 -9.30
C GLY A 105 -7.83 19.59 -8.05
N ALA A 106 -8.46 20.16 -7.01
CA ALA A 106 -7.76 20.39 -5.76
C ALA A 106 -7.33 19.09 -5.11
N TYR A 107 -8.20 18.10 -5.13
CA TYR A 107 -7.92 16.82 -4.51
C TYR A 107 -6.74 16.12 -5.19
N THR A 108 -6.77 16.03 -6.50
CA THR A 108 -5.74 15.30 -7.22
C THR A 108 -4.39 15.98 -7.18
N SER A 109 -4.37 17.31 -7.28
CA SER A 109 -3.09 18.00 -7.33
C SER A 109 -2.47 18.20 -5.96
N ALA A 110 -3.29 18.36 -4.93
CA ALA A 110 -2.75 18.67 -3.61
C ALA A 110 -2.48 17.43 -2.76
N GLY A 111 -3.40 16.51 -2.73
CA GLY A 111 -3.29 15.39 -1.81
C GLY A 111 -3.02 14.07 -2.48
N GLY A 112 -3.91 13.68 -3.35
CA GLY A 112 -3.83 12.36 -3.93
C GLY A 112 -2.58 12.13 -4.74
N LYS A 113 -2.19 13.12 -5.49
CA LYS A 113 -1.05 12.96 -6.37
C LYS A 113 0.24 12.76 -5.58
N THR A 114 0.50 13.64 -4.64
CA THR A 114 1.75 13.59 -3.91
C THR A 114 1.86 12.36 -3.03
N ALA A 115 0.90 12.17 -2.16
CA ALA A 115 0.96 11.08 -1.20
C ALA A 115 0.90 9.74 -1.89
N PHE A 116 -0.01 9.60 -2.82
CA PHE A 116 -0.23 8.33 -3.47
C PHE A 116 0.91 7.93 -4.39
N SER A 117 1.50 8.92 -5.06
CA SER A 117 2.62 8.64 -5.95
C SER A 117 3.79 8.06 -5.19
N LYS A 118 4.07 8.59 -4.02
CA LYS A 118 5.16 8.07 -3.20
C LYS A 118 4.88 6.66 -2.74
N ALA A 119 3.64 6.39 -2.40
CA ALA A 119 3.28 5.07 -1.92
C ALA A 119 3.39 4.01 -3.01
N THR A 120 3.04 4.37 -4.23
CA THR A 120 3.04 3.40 -5.33
C THR A 120 4.30 3.42 -6.16
N GLY A 121 5.13 4.43 -6.00
CA GLY A 121 6.39 4.50 -6.72
C GLY A 121 6.31 4.85 -8.17
N GLY A 122 5.41 4.30 -8.92
CA GLY A 122 5.35 4.54 -10.34
C GLY A 122 4.15 5.30 -10.81
N TYR A 123 3.24 5.49 -9.93
CA TYR A 123 1.97 6.01 -10.32
C TYR A 123 1.99 7.42 -10.86
N SER A 124 2.80 8.27 -10.27
CA SER A 124 2.85 9.67 -10.66
C SER A 124 3.38 9.88 -12.06
N LYS A 125 4.08 8.91 -12.59
CA LYS A 125 4.65 9.06 -13.93
C LYS A 125 3.63 9.12 -15.02
N LYS A 126 2.44 8.71 -14.72
CA LYS A 126 1.36 8.75 -15.67
C LYS A 126 0.80 10.12 -15.90
N ALA A 127 1.04 10.99 -15.00
CA ALA A 127 0.45 12.31 -15.03
C ALA A 127 0.82 13.13 -16.25
#